data_d3f8d432b47105d4d408d7a544c4c5d1
#
_entry.id   d3f8d432b47105d4d408d7a544c4c5d1
#
_cell.length_a   1.000
_cell.length_b   1.000
_cell.length_c   1.000
_cell.angle_alpha   90.00
_cell.angle_beta   90.00
_cell.angle_gamma   90.00
#
_symmetry.space_group_name_H-M   'P 1'
#
loop_
_entity.id
_entity.type
_entity.pdbx_description
1 polymer ?
#
loop_
_entity_poly.entity_id
_entity_poly.type
_entity_poly.pdbx_seq_one_letter_code
_entity_poly.pdbx_strand_id
1 'polypeptide(L)'
;MSLAMRFWTLVVNALCIPMHIIKALGLYEGYKRVFPIFLQRISINYNKKMHDKKAELFRSLSEFAKPGKKLTLLEIGCGTGANFEFYPPGCKVICTDPNPHFKKYLDKSMKQNDHLTYDQFVVASGEDMASVEDESVDVVVCTLVLCSVEDVPQTLREAHRILRQGGAFFFMEHVVADPSTWVHFFQHVLQPAWYYFGDGCEATRATWKYLEEAGFSELKLRHIQAQLMFMINPHIIGYAVK
;
A
#
# COMPACT_ATOMS: atom_id res chain seq x y z
N MET A 1 -10.44 23.27 -6.31
CA MET A 1 -11.10 23.26 -4.96
C MET A 1 -12.04 24.44 -4.83
N SER A 2 -13.31 24.21 -4.42
CA SER A 2 -14.28 25.29 -4.13
C SER A 2 -13.87 26.12 -2.89
N LEU A 3 -14.40 27.33 -2.77
CA LEU A 3 -14.13 28.20 -1.61
C LEU A 3 -14.57 27.53 -0.29
N ALA A 4 -15.73 26.86 -0.29
CA ALA A 4 -16.23 26.12 0.85
C ALA A 4 -15.29 24.98 1.26
N MET A 5 -14.77 24.23 0.30
CA MET A 5 -13.80 23.16 0.56
C MET A 5 -12.54 23.71 1.21
N ARG A 6 -11.97 24.80 0.68
CA ARG A 6 -10.79 25.47 1.26
C ARG A 6 -11.04 25.91 2.69
N PHE A 7 -12.17 26.55 2.94
CA PHE A 7 -12.55 27.01 4.28
C PHE A 7 -12.61 25.84 5.27
N TRP A 8 -13.34 24.79 4.95
CA TRP A 8 -13.49 23.64 5.85
C TRP A 8 -12.18 22.85 6.03
N THR A 9 -11.35 22.72 4.99
CA THR A 9 -10.01 22.13 5.13
C THR A 9 -9.14 22.93 6.12
N LEU A 10 -9.18 24.26 6.06
CA LEU A 10 -8.48 25.12 7.02
C LEU A 10 -8.98 24.93 8.45
N VAL A 11 -10.29 24.82 8.64
CA VAL A 11 -10.91 24.54 9.96
C VAL A 11 -10.40 23.20 10.52
N VAL A 12 -10.46 22.13 9.71
CA VAL A 12 -9.97 20.80 10.14
C VAL A 12 -8.47 20.83 10.40
N ASN A 13 -7.67 21.52 9.58
CA ASN A 13 -6.24 21.67 9.80
C ASN A 13 -5.93 22.40 11.10
N ALA A 14 -6.68 23.47 11.44
CA ALA A 14 -6.55 24.16 12.70
C ALA A 14 -6.87 23.24 13.91
N LEU A 15 -7.89 22.39 13.78
CA LEU A 15 -8.23 21.39 14.80
C LEU A 15 -7.12 20.33 14.96
N CYS A 16 -6.31 20.09 13.92
CA CYS A 16 -5.18 19.16 13.94
C CYS A 16 -3.88 19.78 14.49
N ILE A 17 -3.83 21.06 14.86
CA ILE A 17 -2.65 21.71 15.43
C ILE A 17 -2.02 20.88 16.58
N PRO A 18 -2.77 20.33 17.55
CA PRO A 18 -2.18 19.48 18.59
C PRO A 18 -1.42 18.29 18.03
N MET A 19 -1.96 17.65 16.96
CA MET A 19 -1.28 16.52 16.31
C MET A 19 -0.01 16.94 15.57
N HIS A 20 0.00 18.13 14.96
CA HIS A 20 1.21 18.72 14.37
C HIS A 20 2.30 18.91 15.42
N ILE A 21 1.94 19.45 16.60
CA ILE A 21 2.88 19.63 17.72
C ILE A 21 3.38 18.27 18.23
N ILE A 22 2.50 17.30 18.45
CA ILE A 22 2.89 15.94 18.87
C ILE A 22 3.88 15.32 17.89
N LYS A 23 3.65 15.46 16.57
CA LYS A 23 4.56 14.97 15.54
C LYS A 23 5.90 15.71 15.57
N ALA A 24 5.89 17.04 15.67
CA ALA A 24 7.10 17.88 15.73
C ALA A 24 7.97 17.58 16.96
N LEU A 25 7.35 17.18 18.08
CA LEU A 25 8.05 16.76 19.30
C LEU A 25 8.53 15.30 19.27
N GLY A 26 8.34 14.57 18.15
CA GLY A 26 8.72 13.15 18.03
C GLY A 26 7.83 12.18 18.81
N LEU A 27 6.78 12.66 19.47
CA LEU A 27 5.88 11.82 20.29
C LEU A 27 4.97 10.92 19.43
N TYR A 28 4.87 11.18 18.13
CA TYR A 28 4.12 10.38 17.16
C TYR A 28 4.68 8.96 17.01
N GLU A 29 5.97 8.75 17.35
CA GLU A 29 6.56 7.40 17.39
C GLU A 29 5.83 6.47 18.38
N GLY A 30 5.20 7.01 19.42
CA GLY A 30 4.34 6.25 20.32
C GLY A 30 3.11 5.69 19.62
N TYR A 31 2.55 6.42 18.66
CA TYR A 31 1.44 5.95 17.83
C TYR A 31 1.86 4.78 16.93
N LYS A 32 3.02 4.84 16.32
CA LYS A 32 3.55 3.77 15.46
C LYS A 32 3.66 2.41 16.18
N ARG A 33 3.85 2.41 17.51
CA ARG A 33 3.87 1.17 18.31
C ARG A 33 2.50 0.51 18.43
N VAL A 34 1.43 1.31 18.48
CA VAL A 34 0.05 0.81 18.63
C VAL A 34 -0.68 0.67 17.29
N PHE A 35 -0.21 1.34 16.26
CA PHE A 35 -0.80 1.32 14.93
C PHE A 35 -0.99 -0.11 14.36
N PRO A 36 -0.05 -1.06 14.53
CA PRO A 36 -0.25 -2.44 14.09
C PRO A 36 -1.46 -3.15 14.71
N ILE A 37 -1.79 -2.85 15.97
CA ILE A 37 -2.97 -3.44 16.64
C ILE A 37 -4.25 -2.97 15.95
N PHE A 38 -4.29 -1.68 15.63
CA PHE A 38 -5.40 -1.04 14.97
C PHE A 38 -5.53 -1.52 13.52
N LEU A 39 -4.41 -1.52 12.79
CA LEU A 39 -4.38 -1.97 11.40
C LEU A 39 -4.78 -3.44 11.26
N GLN A 40 -4.39 -4.33 12.18
CA GLN A 40 -4.80 -5.73 12.16
C GLN A 40 -6.32 -5.88 12.17
N ARG A 41 -7.02 -5.11 13.02
CA ARG A 41 -8.50 -5.15 13.09
C ARG A 41 -9.15 -4.63 11.82
N ILE A 42 -8.60 -3.54 11.27
CA ILE A 42 -9.10 -2.96 10.01
C ILE A 42 -8.84 -3.91 8.84
N SER A 43 -7.66 -4.51 8.77
CA SER A 43 -7.27 -5.42 7.68
C SER A 43 -8.17 -6.65 7.60
N ILE A 44 -8.63 -7.19 8.72
CA ILE A 44 -9.59 -8.31 8.74
C ILE A 44 -10.89 -7.92 8.03
N ASN A 45 -11.46 -6.76 8.39
CA ASN A 45 -12.70 -6.27 7.76
C ASN A 45 -12.49 -5.88 6.30
N TYR A 46 -11.34 -5.28 5.99
CA TYR A 46 -10.96 -4.93 4.63
C TYR A 46 -10.84 -6.19 3.78
N ASN A 47 -10.07 -7.18 4.21
CA ASN A 47 -9.91 -8.45 3.49
C ASN A 47 -11.23 -9.15 3.24
N LYS A 48 -12.12 -9.20 4.26
CA LYS A 48 -13.45 -9.81 4.06
C LYS A 48 -14.24 -9.14 2.93
N LYS A 49 -14.18 -7.80 2.82
CA LYS A 49 -14.89 -7.04 1.77
C LYS A 49 -14.20 -7.09 0.42
N MET A 50 -12.88 -7.17 0.41
CA MET A 50 -12.04 -7.11 -0.79
C MET A 50 -11.52 -8.47 -1.24
N HIS A 51 -11.94 -9.57 -0.57
CA HIS A 51 -11.45 -10.91 -0.80
C HIS A 51 -11.48 -11.30 -2.29
N ASP A 52 -12.64 -11.18 -2.94
CA ASP A 52 -12.79 -11.59 -4.34
C ASP A 52 -11.95 -10.71 -5.28
N LYS A 53 -11.80 -9.42 -4.95
CA LYS A 53 -10.95 -8.50 -5.73
C LYS A 53 -9.48 -8.82 -5.59
N LYS A 54 -9.02 -9.16 -4.35
CA LYS A 54 -7.66 -9.63 -4.12
C LYS A 54 -7.39 -10.98 -4.78
N ALA A 55 -8.32 -11.93 -4.65
CA ALA A 55 -8.20 -13.23 -5.31
C ALA A 55 -8.14 -13.10 -6.84
N GLU A 56 -8.93 -12.18 -7.42
CA GLU A 56 -8.86 -11.86 -8.85
C GLU A 56 -7.50 -11.25 -9.22
N LEU A 57 -7.03 -10.24 -8.47
CA LEU A 57 -5.76 -9.56 -8.71
C LEU A 57 -4.59 -10.55 -8.68
N PHE A 58 -4.51 -11.36 -7.64
CA PHE A 58 -3.36 -12.23 -7.39
C PHE A 58 -3.39 -13.57 -8.13
N ARG A 59 -4.47 -13.88 -8.86
CA ARG A 59 -4.60 -15.12 -9.65
C ARG A 59 -3.48 -15.29 -10.67
N SER A 60 -3.03 -14.20 -11.27
CA SER A 60 -1.99 -14.22 -12.32
C SER A 60 -0.56 -14.15 -11.79
N LEU A 61 -0.34 -14.08 -10.46
CA LEU A 61 1.01 -14.00 -9.90
C LEU A 61 1.96 -15.09 -10.42
N SER A 62 1.47 -16.32 -10.53
CA SER A 62 2.28 -17.46 -10.97
C SER A 62 2.75 -17.36 -12.43
N GLU A 63 2.10 -16.56 -13.25
CA GLU A 63 2.46 -16.34 -14.66
C GLU A 63 3.80 -15.62 -14.80
N PHE A 64 4.20 -14.89 -13.75
CA PHE A 64 5.46 -14.15 -13.69
C PHE A 64 6.63 -14.95 -13.11
N ALA A 65 6.42 -16.19 -12.66
CA ALA A 65 7.52 -17.05 -12.23
C ALA A 65 8.42 -17.44 -13.39
N LYS A 66 9.74 -17.55 -13.15
CA LYS A 66 10.67 -18.12 -14.16
C LYS A 66 10.32 -19.59 -14.41
N PRO A 67 10.42 -20.07 -15.66
CA PRO A 67 10.14 -21.47 -15.97
C PRO A 67 10.90 -22.45 -15.06
N GLY A 68 10.15 -23.35 -14.41
CA GLY A 68 10.70 -24.35 -13.51
C GLY A 68 11.22 -23.83 -12.15
N LYS A 69 10.98 -22.55 -11.83
CA LYS A 69 11.35 -21.96 -10.52
C LYS A 69 10.10 -21.54 -9.75
N LYS A 70 10.25 -21.50 -8.42
CA LYS A 70 9.26 -20.91 -7.53
C LYS A 70 9.28 -19.40 -7.68
N LEU A 71 8.10 -18.77 -7.55
CA LEU A 71 7.95 -17.32 -7.58
C LEU A 71 8.71 -16.67 -6.41
N THR A 72 9.49 -15.64 -6.70
CA THR A 72 10.07 -14.74 -5.68
C THR A 72 9.31 -13.43 -5.70
N LEU A 73 8.69 -13.09 -4.58
CA LEU A 73 7.84 -11.92 -4.42
C LEU A 73 8.37 -11.03 -3.31
N LEU A 74 8.37 -9.71 -3.55
CA LEU A 74 8.59 -8.71 -2.51
C LEU A 74 7.28 -7.94 -2.26
N GLU A 75 6.87 -7.80 -1.00
CA GLU A 75 5.73 -6.98 -0.60
C GLU A 75 6.21 -5.70 0.08
N ILE A 76 5.89 -4.54 -0.52
CA ILE A 76 6.16 -3.21 0.03
C ILE A 76 5.05 -2.88 1.03
N GLY A 77 5.43 -2.45 2.25
CA GLY A 77 4.48 -2.11 3.30
C GLY A 77 3.62 -3.31 3.69
N CYS A 78 4.26 -4.46 3.94
CA CYS A 78 3.58 -5.73 4.20
C CYS A 78 2.67 -5.71 5.43
N GLY A 79 2.89 -4.79 6.37
CA GLY A 79 2.09 -4.63 7.57
C GLY A 79 1.93 -5.94 8.34
N THR A 80 0.70 -6.41 8.46
CA THR A 80 0.36 -7.64 9.18
C THR A 80 0.37 -8.90 8.30
N GLY A 81 0.79 -8.82 7.03
CA GLY A 81 0.74 -9.93 6.08
C GLY A 81 -0.67 -10.23 5.57
N ALA A 82 -1.47 -9.19 5.34
CA ALA A 82 -2.88 -9.31 4.96
C ALA A 82 -3.11 -9.88 3.55
N ASN A 83 -2.06 -10.06 2.74
CA ASN A 83 -2.15 -10.62 1.38
C ASN A 83 -1.69 -12.07 1.29
N PHE A 84 -1.07 -12.62 2.32
CA PHE A 84 -0.38 -13.92 2.27
C PHE A 84 -1.27 -15.08 1.86
N GLU A 85 -2.55 -15.07 2.27
CA GLU A 85 -3.52 -16.09 1.90
C GLU A 85 -3.77 -16.21 0.39
N PHE A 86 -3.44 -15.15 -0.38
CA PHE A 86 -3.66 -15.11 -1.83
C PHE A 86 -2.41 -15.50 -2.64
N TYR A 87 -1.25 -15.64 -2.01
CA TYR A 87 -0.02 -15.95 -2.72
C TYR A 87 0.09 -17.44 -3.06
N PRO A 88 0.70 -17.78 -4.21
CA PRO A 88 0.76 -19.17 -4.65
C PRO A 88 1.63 -20.03 -3.74
N PRO A 89 1.32 -21.34 -3.61
CA PRO A 89 2.10 -22.26 -2.79
C PRO A 89 3.58 -22.33 -3.20
N GLY A 90 4.46 -22.32 -2.19
CA GLY A 90 5.90 -22.36 -2.38
C GLY A 90 6.51 -21.03 -2.82
N CYS A 91 5.72 -19.96 -2.93
CA CYS A 91 6.22 -18.60 -3.19
C CYS A 91 7.22 -18.20 -2.11
N LYS A 92 8.37 -17.65 -2.53
CA LYS A 92 9.36 -17.05 -1.65
C LYS A 92 8.97 -15.59 -1.42
N VAL A 93 8.74 -15.21 -0.16
CA VAL A 93 8.23 -13.86 0.19
C VAL A 93 9.30 -13.08 0.95
N ILE A 94 9.65 -11.91 0.41
CA ILE A 94 10.42 -10.86 1.05
C ILE A 94 9.44 -9.77 1.49
N CYS A 95 9.53 -9.33 2.74
CA CYS A 95 8.63 -8.33 3.29
C CYS A 95 9.39 -7.05 3.64
N THR A 96 8.89 -5.89 3.23
CA THR A 96 9.42 -4.59 3.68
C THR A 96 8.33 -3.78 4.38
N ASP A 97 8.70 -3.08 5.45
CA ASP A 97 7.84 -2.12 6.12
C ASP A 97 8.71 -1.16 6.95
N PRO A 98 8.48 0.16 6.93
CA PRO A 98 9.26 1.11 7.73
C PRO A 98 8.98 1.00 9.24
N ASN A 99 7.86 0.38 9.63
CA ASN A 99 7.49 0.21 11.03
C ASN A 99 7.89 -1.18 11.57
N PRO A 100 8.97 -1.29 12.36
CA PRO A 100 9.46 -2.59 12.86
C PRO A 100 8.47 -3.30 13.79
N HIS A 101 7.47 -2.59 14.32
CA HIS A 101 6.49 -3.15 15.23
C HIS A 101 5.48 -4.09 14.54
N PHE A 102 5.47 -4.15 13.20
CA PHE A 102 4.69 -5.13 12.46
C PHE A 102 5.26 -6.55 12.54
N LYS A 103 6.57 -6.70 12.81
CA LYS A 103 7.24 -8.00 12.76
C LYS A 103 6.52 -9.11 13.53
N LYS A 104 6.06 -8.84 14.75
CA LYS A 104 5.34 -9.86 15.56
C LYS A 104 4.02 -10.34 14.96
N TYR A 105 3.33 -9.45 14.22
CA TYR A 105 2.06 -9.78 13.53
C TYR A 105 2.35 -10.54 12.25
N LEU A 106 3.39 -10.13 11.54
CA LEU A 106 3.90 -10.77 10.35
C LEU A 106 4.32 -12.22 10.65
N ASP A 107 5.11 -12.44 11.70
CA ASP A 107 5.56 -13.78 12.14
C ASP A 107 4.36 -14.70 12.49
N LYS A 108 3.28 -14.12 13.04
CA LYS A 108 2.04 -14.87 13.29
C LYS A 108 1.32 -15.20 11.98
N SER A 109 1.22 -14.26 11.06
CA SER A 109 0.59 -14.46 9.75
C SER A 109 1.34 -15.50 8.92
N MET A 110 2.69 -15.48 8.94
CA MET A 110 3.51 -16.48 8.25
C MET A 110 3.26 -17.90 8.76
N LYS A 111 3.10 -18.07 10.09
CA LYS A 111 2.76 -19.38 10.67
C LYS A 111 1.37 -19.91 10.25
N GLN A 112 0.46 -19.02 9.87
CA GLN A 112 -0.88 -19.36 9.39
C GLN A 112 -0.91 -19.63 7.88
N ASN A 113 0.15 -19.23 7.17
CA ASN A 113 0.33 -19.35 5.73
C ASN A 113 1.58 -20.21 5.42
N ASP A 114 1.62 -21.42 5.96
CA ASP A 114 2.74 -22.37 5.88
C ASP A 114 3.03 -22.88 4.46
N HIS A 115 2.13 -22.60 3.53
CA HIS A 115 2.31 -22.83 2.10
C HIS A 115 3.35 -21.87 1.47
N LEU A 116 3.75 -20.79 2.16
CA LEU A 116 4.75 -19.83 1.71
C LEU A 116 6.14 -20.16 2.26
N THR A 117 7.17 -19.72 1.55
CA THR A 117 8.55 -19.73 2.03
C THR A 117 8.93 -18.30 2.45
N TYR A 118 8.94 -18.03 3.74
CA TYR A 118 9.38 -16.74 4.26
C TYR A 118 10.90 -16.60 4.13
N ASP A 119 11.36 -15.52 3.52
CA ASP A 119 12.78 -15.23 3.37
C ASP A 119 13.28 -14.26 4.44
N GLN A 120 12.78 -13.02 4.40
CA GLN A 120 13.20 -11.98 5.34
C GLN A 120 12.17 -10.87 5.52
N PHE A 121 12.30 -10.18 6.65
CA PHE A 121 11.66 -8.89 6.91
C PHE A 121 12.71 -7.80 6.96
N VAL A 122 12.60 -6.84 6.08
CA VAL A 122 13.50 -5.69 5.96
C VAL A 122 12.78 -4.46 6.47
N VAL A 123 13.35 -3.80 7.48
CA VAL A 123 12.85 -2.51 7.94
C VAL A 123 13.32 -1.43 6.98
N ALA A 124 12.48 -1.11 6.01
CA ALA A 124 12.78 -0.17 4.94
C ALA A 124 11.50 0.51 4.45
N SER A 125 11.61 1.76 4.01
CA SER A 125 10.53 2.44 3.29
C SER A 125 10.51 2.01 1.83
N GLY A 126 9.38 2.24 1.15
CA GLY A 126 9.28 1.95 -0.28
C GLY A 126 10.20 2.82 -1.14
N GLU A 127 10.61 3.98 -0.64
CA GLU A 127 11.50 4.93 -1.32
C GLU A 127 12.98 4.52 -1.24
N ASP A 128 13.34 3.67 -0.27
CA ASP A 128 14.72 3.24 -0.04
C ASP A 128 14.75 1.76 0.34
N MET A 129 14.92 0.91 -0.67
CA MET A 129 15.08 -0.53 -0.52
C MET A 129 16.49 -0.98 -0.95
N ALA A 130 17.53 -0.17 -0.64
CA ALA A 130 18.92 -0.42 -1.05
C ALA A 130 19.49 -1.77 -0.60
N SER A 131 18.92 -2.37 0.46
CA SER A 131 19.30 -3.72 0.92
C SER A 131 18.74 -4.86 0.06
N VAL A 132 17.86 -4.54 -0.91
CA VAL A 132 17.32 -5.50 -1.87
C VAL A 132 18.07 -5.35 -3.19
N GLU A 133 18.61 -6.46 -3.69
CA GLU A 133 19.40 -6.46 -4.93
C GLU A 133 18.56 -6.10 -6.16
N ASP A 134 19.22 -5.49 -7.16
CA ASP A 134 18.63 -5.20 -8.46
C ASP A 134 18.17 -6.50 -9.14
N GLU A 135 17.06 -6.43 -9.86
CA GLU A 135 16.52 -7.53 -10.66
C GLU A 135 16.40 -8.89 -9.94
N SER A 136 16.19 -8.84 -8.61
CA SER A 136 16.22 -10.01 -7.73
C SER A 136 14.84 -10.68 -7.56
N VAL A 137 13.72 -10.00 -7.89
CA VAL A 137 12.38 -10.54 -7.69
C VAL A 137 11.58 -10.63 -8.98
N ASP A 138 10.67 -11.61 -9.03
CA ASP A 138 9.75 -11.81 -10.14
C ASP A 138 8.56 -10.86 -10.06
N VAL A 139 8.10 -10.58 -8.83
CA VAL A 139 6.93 -9.76 -8.55
C VAL A 139 7.19 -8.83 -7.37
N VAL A 140 6.70 -7.60 -7.47
CA VAL A 140 6.53 -6.68 -6.35
C VAL A 140 5.04 -6.48 -6.11
N VAL A 141 4.60 -6.58 -4.87
CA VAL A 141 3.22 -6.29 -4.44
C VAL A 141 3.21 -5.03 -3.58
N CYS A 142 2.26 -4.15 -3.83
CA CYS A 142 2.03 -2.92 -3.07
C CYS A 142 0.53 -2.70 -2.91
N THR A 143 0.01 -2.76 -1.68
CA THR A 143 -1.41 -2.58 -1.42
C THR A 143 -1.66 -1.62 -0.27
N LEU A 144 -2.36 -0.52 -0.53
CA LEU A 144 -2.65 0.56 0.42
C LEU A 144 -1.38 1.19 1.03
N VAL A 145 -0.33 1.34 0.21
CA VAL A 145 0.96 1.89 0.61
C VAL A 145 1.33 3.13 -0.19
N LEU A 146 1.09 3.15 -1.53
CA LEU A 146 1.40 4.33 -2.35
C LEU A 146 0.63 5.58 -1.91
N CYS A 147 -0.43 5.42 -1.14
CA CYS A 147 -1.13 6.54 -0.51
C CYS A 147 -0.38 7.15 0.69
N SER A 148 0.55 6.40 1.30
CA SER A 148 1.24 6.80 2.55
C SER A 148 2.73 7.10 2.38
N VAL A 149 3.33 6.72 1.26
CA VAL A 149 4.73 7.07 0.94
C VAL A 149 4.87 8.57 0.66
N GLU A 150 6.03 9.14 0.97
CA GLU A 150 6.30 10.56 0.74
C GLU A 150 6.57 10.84 -0.74
N ASP A 151 7.34 9.96 -1.42
CA ASP A 151 7.71 10.08 -2.84
C ASP A 151 7.27 8.84 -3.64
N VAL A 152 6.08 8.91 -4.26
CA VAL A 152 5.54 7.84 -5.10
C VAL A 152 6.44 7.55 -6.30
N PRO A 153 6.92 8.54 -7.07
CA PRO A 153 7.89 8.29 -8.15
C PRO A 153 9.13 7.54 -7.70
N GLN A 154 9.70 7.86 -6.52
CA GLN A 154 10.87 7.16 -6.01
C GLN A 154 10.53 5.71 -5.61
N THR A 155 9.39 5.48 -4.97
CA THR A 155 8.91 4.13 -4.65
C THR A 155 8.75 3.27 -5.91
N LEU A 156 8.20 3.85 -6.97
CA LEU A 156 8.03 3.14 -8.25
C LEU A 156 9.37 2.89 -8.95
N ARG A 157 10.34 3.82 -8.86
CA ARG A 157 11.73 3.59 -9.34
C ARG A 157 12.40 2.44 -8.60
N GLU A 158 12.28 2.38 -7.27
CA GLU A 158 12.80 1.28 -6.47
C GLU A 158 12.13 -0.06 -6.82
N ALA A 159 10.80 -0.09 -6.93
CA ALA A 159 10.07 -1.27 -7.37
C ALA A 159 10.54 -1.72 -8.77
N HIS A 160 10.72 -0.79 -9.69
CA HIS A 160 11.23 -1.07 -11.03
C HIS A 160 12.68 -1.60 -11.00
N ARG A 161 13.56 -1.04 -10.15
CA ARG A 161 14.96 -1.48 -10.00
C ARG A 161 15.04 -2.94 -9.56
N ILE A 162 14.28 -3.31 -8.51
CA ILE A 162 14.34 -4.66 -7.92
C ILE A 162 13.59 -5.73 -8.74
N LEU A 163 12.62 -5.34 -9.57
CA LEU A 163 11.97 -6.23 -10.51
C LEU A 163 12.96 -6.67 -11.59
N ARG A 164 13.02 -7.96 -11.89
CA ARG A 164 13.70 -8.45 -13.09
C ARG A 164 12.97 -8.06 -14.36
N GLN A 165 13.64 -8.15 -15.51
CA GLN A 165 13.00 -7.95 -16.82
C GLN A 165 11.84 -8.94 -17.01
N GLY A 166 10.68 -8.42 -17.44
CA GLY A 166 9.43 -9.15 -17.56
C GLY A 166 8.78 -9.52 -16.22
N GLY A 167 9.29 -8.99 -15.10
CA GLY A 167 8.64 -9.05 -13.79
C GLY A 167 7.49 -8.04 -13.68
N ALA A 168 6.63 -8.16 -12.67
CA ALA A 168 5.44 -7.33 -12.56
C ALA A 168 5.25 -6.68 -11.19
N PHE A 169 4.76 -5.44 -11.21
CA PHE A 169 4.34 -4.67 -10.04
C PHE A 169 2.82 -4.76 -9.88
N PHE A 170 2.34 -5.45 -8.87
CA PHE A 170 0.92 -5.60 -8.54
C PHE A 170 0.49 -4.56 -7.52
N PHE A 171 -0.64 -3.91 -7.76
CA PHE A 171 -1.10 -2.85 -6.87
C PHE A 171 -2.61 -2.88 -6.63
N MET A 172 -2.99 -2.43 -5.44
CA MET A 172 -4.37 -2.11 -5.07
C MET A 172 -4.33 -0.92 -4.10
N GLU A 173 -4.82 0.24 -4.54
CA GLU A 173 -4.70 1.49 -3.79
C GLU A 173 -6.03 2.24 -3.76
N HIS A 174 -6.37 2.85 -2.63
CA HIS A 174 -7.43 3.85 -2.66
C HIS A 174 -6.90 5.15 -3.29
N VAL A 175 -7.79 5.88 -3.92
CA VAL A 175 -7.45 7.08 -4.70
C VAL A 175 -8.46 8.20 -4.49
N VAL A 176 -8.12 9.39 -4.97
CA VAL A 176 -9.05 10.52 -4.99
C VAL A 176 -10.29 10.18 -5.82
N ALA A 177 -11.45 10.61 -5.32
CA ALA A 177 -12.74 10.46 -5.99
C ALA A 177 -12.89 11.46 -7.14
N ASP A 178 -13.89 11.21 -7.99
CA ASP A 178 -14.30 12.16 -9.04
C ASP A 178 -14.64 13.53 -8.44
N PRO A 179 -14.11 14.64 -9.01
CA PRO A 179 -14.31 16.01 -8.52
C PRO A 179 -15.77 16.45 -8.39
N SER A 180 -16.71 15.82 -9.11
CA SER A 180 -18.13 16.11 -9.06
C SER A 180 -18.84 15.51 -7.85
N THR A 181 -18.16 14.66 -7.06
CA THR A 181 -18.77 13.88 -5.98
C THR A 181 -18.60 14.52 -4.59
N TRP A 182 -19.54 14.23 -3.69
CA TRP A 182 -19.40 14.57 -2.26
C TRP A 182 -18.22 13.84 -1.60
N VAL A 183 -17.86 12.65 -2.10
CA VAL A 183 -16.69 11.89 -1.61
C VAL A 183 -15.43 12.71 -1.80
N HIS A 184 -15.22 13.30 -2.98
CA HIS A 184 -14.11 14.18 -3.26
C HIS A 184 -14.05 15.39 -2.30
N PHE A 185 -15.20 16.01 -2.03
CA PHE A 185 -15.28 17.12 -1.08
C PHE A 185 -14.78 16.69 0.31
N PHE A 186 -15.33 15.59 0.84
CA PHE A 186 -14.97 15.11 2.17
C PHE A 186 -13.54 14.56 2.26
N GLN A 187 -13.02 13.93 1.18
CA GLN A 187 -11.61 13.54 1.13
C GLN A 187 -10.69 14.74 1.38
N HIS A 188 -10.91 15.85 0.68
CA HIS A 188 -10.09 17.06 0.83
C HIS A 188 -10.29 17.75 2.19
N VAL A 189 -11.51 17.85 2.66
CA VAL A 189 -11.83 18.52 3.94
C VAL A 189 -11.22 17.74 5.12
N LEU A 190 -11.33 16.41 5.11
CA LEU A 190 -10.90 15.57 6.22
C LEU A 190 -9.45 15.08 6.10
N GLN A 191 -8.78 15.35 4.96
CA GLN A 191 -7.39 14.91 4.72
C GLN A 191 -6.43 15.27 5.86
N PRO A 192 -6.45 16.48 6.48
CA PRO A 192 -5.52 16.78 7.56
C PRO A 192 -5.65 15.84 8.77
N ALA A 193 -6.86 15.45 9.12
CA ALA A 193 -7.11 14.50 10.21
C ALA A 193 -6.82 13.06 9.78
N TRP A 194 -7.19 12.70 8.53
CA TRP A 194 -6.95 11.39 7.96
C TRP A 194 -5.47 11.03 7.90
N TYR A 195 -4.61 11.99 7.57
CA TYR A 195 -3.16 11.84 7.55
C TYR A 195 -2.61 11.25 8.86
N TYR A 196 -3.06 11.75 10.01
CA TYR A 196 -2.63 11.25 11.31
C TYR A 196 -3.24 9.90 11.66
N PHE A 197 -4.52 9.71 11.33
CA PHE A 197 -5.22 8.47 11.59
C PHE A 197 -4.68 7.30 10.75
N GLY A 198 -4.36 7.57 9.50
CA GLY A 198 -3.87 6.60 8.52
C GLY A 198 -2.34 6.50 8.42
N ASP A 199 -1.59 6.98 9.41
CA ASP A 199 -0.12 6.94 9.45
C ASP A 199 0.52 7.46 8.16
N GLY A 200 0.18 8.69 7.78
CA GLY A 200 0.70 9.35 6.58
C GLY A 200 -0.18 9.20 5.34
N CYS A 201 -1.30 8.50 5.44
CA CYS A 201 -2.16 8.22 4.29
C CYS A 201 -2.81 9.47 3.69
N GLU A 202 -2.67 9.65 2.37
CA GLU A 202 -3.29 10.70 1.58
C GLU A 202 -4.45 10.16 0.73
N ALA A 203 -5.69 10.34 1.21
CA ALA A 203 -6.89 9.90 0.50
C ALA A 203 -7.19 10.71 -0.78
N THR A 204 -6.49 11.82 -0.97
CA THR A 204 -6.67 12.75 -2.11
C THR A 204 -5.67 12.53 -3.24
N ARG A 205 -4.86 11.46 -3.16
CA ARG A 205 -3.81 11.17 -4.13
C ARG A 205 -4.36 10.53 -5.41
N ALA A 206 -3.99 11.08 -6.56
CA ALA A 206 -4.30 10.52 -7.88
C ALA A 206 -3.19 9.51 -8.30
N THR A 207 -3.04 8.42 -7.55
CA THR A 207 -1.93 7.47 -7.66
C THR A 207 -1.78 6.86 -9.06
N TRP A 208 -2.88 6.73 -9.83
CA TRP A 208 -2.83 6.19 -11.19
C TRP A 208 -1.94 7.02 -12.13
N LYS A 209 -1.85 8.34 -11.94
CA LYS A 209 -1.01 9.21 -12.78
C LYS A 209 0.48 8.86 -12.65
N TYR A 210 0.93 8.59 -11.43
CA TYR A 210 2.31 8.16 -11.18
C TYR A 210 2.60 6.80 -11.81
N LEU A 211 1.63 5.88 -11.79
CA LEU A 211 1.76 4.57 -12.44
C LEU A 211 1.85 4.70 -13.96
N GLU A 212 1.05 5.59 -14.56
CA GLU A 212 1.08 5.89 -15.99
C GLU A 212 2.43 6.50 -16.44
N GLU A 213 3.09 7.26 -15.56
CA GLU A 213 4.37 7.94 -15.82
C GLU A 213 5.60 7.11 -15.41
N ALA A 214 5.42 5.96 -14.75
CA ALA A 214 6.50 5.19 -14.14
C ALA A 214 7.40 4.41 -15.11
N GLY A 215 7.11 4.43 -16.42
CA GLY A 215 7.95 3.81 -17.46
C GLY A 215 7.87 2.29 -17.54
N PHE A 216 6.82 1.66 -17.00
CA PHE A 216 6.52 0.25 -17.23
C PHE A 216 6.16 -0.03 -18.69
N SER A 217 6.55 -1.20 -19.20
CA SER A 217 6.29 -1.60 -20.60
C SER A 217 4.81 -1.89 -20.87
N GLU A 218 4.08 -2.34 -19.86
CA GLU A 218 2.63 -2.60 -19.89
C GLU A 218 2.01 -2.15 -18.59
N LEU A 219 0.82 -1.50 -18.64
CA LEU A 219 0.02 -1.13 -17.47
C LEU A 219 -1.41 -1.62 -17.66
N LYS A 220 -1.84 -2.55 -16.82
CA LYS A 220 -3.24 -2.95 -16.68
C LYS A 220 -3.81 -2.36 -15.40
N LEU A 221 -4.59 -1.30 -15.53
CA LEU A 221 -5.19 -0.55 -14.43
C LEU A 221 -6.69 -0.38 -14.66
N ARG A 222 -7.47 -0.56 -13.60
CA ARG A 222 -8.89 -0.22 -13.60
C ARG A 222 -9.29 0.44 -12.30
N HIS A 223 -10.26 1.35 -12.39
CA HIS A 223 -10.90 1.98 -11.25
C HIS A 223 -12.04 1.10 -10.75
N ILE A 224 -12.15 0.93 -9.44
CA ILE A 224 -13.21 0.15 -8.78
C ILE A 224 -13.77 0.90 -7.57
N GLN A 225 -14.95 0.46 -7.10
CA GLN A 225 -15.54 0.89 -5.83
C GLN A 225 -15.44 -0.25 -4.82
N ALA A 226 -14.84 0.04 -3.66
CA ALA A 226 -14.45 -1.00 -2.69
C ALA A 226 -15.51 -1.31 -1.62
N GLN A 227 -16.70 -0.66 -1.63
CA GLN A 227 -17.76 -0.79 -0.61
C GLN A 227 -17.26 -0.65 0.84
N LEU A 228 -16.30 0.25 1.04
CA LEU A 228 -15.67 0.56 2.32
C LEU A 228 -16.27 1.83 2.94
N MET A 229 -15.57 2.41 3.92
CA MET A 229 -15.89 3.76 4.39
C MET A 229 -15.78 4.75 3.21
N PHE A 230 -16.73 5.65 3.07
CA PHE A 230 -16.92 6.47 1.87
C PHE A 230 -15.65 7.18 1.37
N MET A 231 -14.77 7.65 2.29
CA MET A 231 -13.52 8.35 1.93
C MET A 231 -12.51 7.48 1.20
N ILE A 232 -12.47 6.21 1.49
CA ILE A 232 -11.54 5.24 0.89
C ILE A 232 -12.24 4.25 -0.02
N ASN A 233 -13.43 4.61 -0.52
CA ASN A 233 -14.21 3.75 -1.41
C ASN A 233 -13.65 3.69 -2.84
N PRO A 234 -13.21 4.82 -3.48
CA PRO A 234 -12.57 4.76 -4.78
C PRO A 234 -11.21 4.08 -4.70
N HIS A 235 -11.00 3.06 -5.52
CA HIS A 235 -9.74 2.32 -5.63
C HIS A 235 -9.29 2.18 -7.07
N ILE A 236 -8.01 1.94 -7.23
CA ILE A 236 -7.41 1.36 -8.42
C ILE A 236 -6.87 -0.02 -8.11
N ILE A 237 -6.91 -0.90 -9.09
CA ILE A 237 -6.41 -2.27 -9.01
C ILE A 237 -5.77 -2.65 -10.34
N GLY A 238 -4.66 -3.39 -10.29
CA GLY A 238 -4.01 -3.84 -11.50
C GLY A 238 -2.57 -4.28 -11.30
N TYR A 239 -1.87 -4.39 -12.42
CA TYR A 239 -0.42 -4.64 -12.43
C TYR A 239 0.25 -3.91 -13.59
N ALA A 240 1.56 -3.71 -13.45
CA ALA A 240 2.43 -3.13 -14.46
C ALA A 240 3.64 -4.03 -14.70
N VAL A 241 4.10 -4.18 -15.94
CA VAL A 241 5.22 -5.06 -16.33
C VAL A 241 6.47 -4.25 -16.62
N LYS A 242 7.63 -4.67 -16.08
CA LYS A 242 8.94 -4.09 -16.37
C LYS A 242 9.45 -4.48 -17.74
#